data_2053f7452b8fa225c15c901f470627bb
#
_entry.id   2053f7452b8fa225c15c901f470627bb
#
_cell.length_a   1.000
_cell.length_b   1.000
_cell.length_c   1.000
_cell.angle_alpha   90.00
_cell.angle_beta   90.00
_cell.angle_gamma   90.00
#
_symmetry.space_group_name_H-M   'P 1'
#
loop_
_entity.id
_entity.type
_entity.pdbx_description
1 polymer ?
#
loop_
_entity_poly.entity_id
_entity_poly.type
_entity_poly.pdbx_seq_one_letter_code
_entity_poly.pdbx_strand_id
1 'polypeptide(L)'
;RTYANDKDVVISTDDGSGGITEYIVADGSTGAVKLKHYGTTVFETTSTGASITNTSTDDALLVTTTEDSSSAGPVISLKRNSSSPADADYIGQIKFKGENDNDQEVNYAKISGKILDASDGSEDGILEFAFMKNGSQNISGRFRSDSLQLLNDTSLRVTGHVELGVLSGDPSTSSNLAQIYAKDDSSSAEV
;
A
#
# COMPACT_ATOMS: atom_id res chain seq x y z
N ARG A 1 32.96 20.99 -0.64
CA ARG A 1 33.51 19.63 -0.51
C ARG A 1 34.34 19.57 0.78
N THR A 2 34.02 18.67 1.69
CA THR A 2 34.83 18.41 2.88
C THR A 2 35.60 17.10 2.69
N TYR A 3 36.82 17.03 3.25
CA TYR A 3 37.64 15.80 3.25
C TYR A 3 37.98 15.35 4.69
N ALA A 4 37.49 16.07 5.70
CA ALA A 4 37.66 15.70 7.08
C ALA A 4 36.59 14.68 7.50
N ASN A 5 36.98 13.74 8.38
CA ASN A 5 36.10 12.70 8.89
C ASN A 5 34.91 13.32 9.65
N ASP A 6 33.71 12.78 9.50
CA ASP A 6 32.50 13.16 10.20
C ASP A 6 32.12 14.65 10.08
N LYS A 7 32.52 15.30 8.97
CA LYS A 7 32.17 16.69 8.69
C LYS A 7 31.02 16.81 7.71
N ASP A 8 30.09 17.66 8.05
CA ASP A 8 28.88 17.92 7.29
C ASP A 8 29.11 18.93 6.16
N VAL A 9 28.28 18.85 5.14
CA VAL A 9 28.04 19.95 4.21
C VAL A 9 26.67 20.51 4.50
N VAL A 10 26.62 21.80 4.85
CA VAL A 10 25.39 22.46 5.26
C VAL A 10 25.11 23.65 4.36
N ILE A 11 23.85 23.78 3.94
CA ILE A 11 23.31 24.99 3.30
C ILE A 11 22.34 25.63 4.28
N SER A 12 22.67 26.83 4.70
CA SER A 12 21.88 27.63 5.63
C SER A 12 21.51 28.97 5.01
N THR A 13 20.35 29.49 5.37
CA THR A 13 19.90 30.82 4.97
C THR A 13 18.95 31.36 6.03
N ASP A 14 18.33 32.53 5.77
CA ASP A 14 17.39 33.20 6.66
C ASP A 14 16.31 32.26 7.18
N ASP A 15 15.97 32.37 8.46
CA ASP A 15 14.92 31.58 9.13
C ASP A 15 13.52 32.21 9.09
N GLY A 16 13.35 33.33 8.35
CA GLY A 16 12.11 34.07 8.26
C GLY A 16 11.85 35.02 9.44
N SER A 17 12.76 35.09 10.43
CA SER A 17 12.63 35.93 11.64
C SER A 17 13.89 36.73 11.96
N GLY A 18 14.84 36.78 11.02
CA GLY A 18 16.09 37.58 11.13
C GLY A 18 17.28 36.78 11.68
N GLY A 19 17.15 35.43 11.80
CA GLY A 19 18.22 34.52 12.11
C GLY A 19 18.67 33.70 10.90
N ILE A 20 19.48 32.67 11.14
CA ILE A 20 19.96 31.72 10.12
C ILE A 20 19.64 30.30 10.59
N THR A 21 19.11 29.48 9.68
CA THR A 21 18.84 28.06 9.93
C THR A 21 19.25 27.18 8.76
N GLU A 22 19.35 25.89 9.00
CA GLU A 22 19.73 24.90 8.02
C GLU A 22 18.54 24.45 7.17
N TYR A 23 18.75 24.28 5.87
CA TYR A 23 17.77 23.77 4.92
C TYR A 23 18.18 22.47 4.25
N ILE A 24 19.50 22.29 3.98
CA ILE A 24 20.04 21.04 3.41
C ILE A 24 21.28 20.67 4.20
N VAL A 25 21.35 19.41 4.63
CA VAL A 25 22.50 18.86 5.34
C VAL A 25 22.90 17.55 4.68
N ALA A 26 24.18 17.41 4.29
CA ALA A 26 24.79 16.12 4.06
C ALA A 26 25.61 15.77 5.29
N ASP A 27 25.10 14.86 6.10
CA ASP A 27 25.63 14.48 7.39
C ASP A 27 26.74 13.44 7.22
N GLY A 28 27.98 13.86 7.49
CA GLY A 28 29.17 13.02 7.30
C GLY A 28 29.27 11.87 8.30
N SER A 29 28.62 11.97 9.46
CA SER A 29 28.65 10.95 10.49
C SER A 29 27.65 9.81 10.25
N THR A 30 26.47 10.15 9.75
CA THR A 30 25.38 9.17 9.51
C THR A 30 25.25 8.75 8.04
N GLY A 31 25.79 9.55 7.10
CA GLY A 31 25.63 9.38 5.66
C GLY A 31 24.24 9.82 5.16
N ALA A 32 23.44 10.45 6.00
CA ALA A 32 22.11 10.94 5.61
C ALA A 32 22.20 12.27 4.86
N VAL A 33 21.30 12.44 3.86
CA VAL A 33 20.98 13.75 3.30
C VAL A 33 19.62 14.18 3.86
N LYS A 34 19.57 15.35 4.49
CA LYS A 34 18.39 15.89 5.15
C LYS A 34 17.91 17.14 4.42
N LEU A 35 16.60 17.20 4.12
CA LEU A 35 15.91 18.41 3.69
C LEU A 35 15.07 18.90 4.87
N LYS A 36 15.20 20.21 5.18
CA LYS A 36 14.61 20.79 6.36
C LYS A 36 13.68 21.95 5.99
N HIS A 37 12.63 22.12 6.73
CA HIS A 37 11.78 23.31 6.74
C HIS A 37 12.05 24.08 8.03
N TYR A 38 12.64 25.26 7.92
CA TYR A 38 13.06 26.07 9.06
C TYR A 38 13.80 25.29 10.15
N GLY A 39 14.84 24.51 9.74
CA GLY A 39 15.64 23.71 10.66
C GLY A 39 15.05 22.35 11.04
N THR A 40 13.75 22.12 10.86
CA THR A 40 13.11 20.82 11.13
C THR A 40 13.26 19.88 9.93
N THR A 41 13.81 18.69 10.14
CA THR A 41 13.94 17.68 9.07
C THR A 41 12.56 17.17 8.67
N VAL A 42 12.22 17.28 7.38
CA VAL A 42 10.98 16.78 6.79
C VAL A 42 11.20 15.61 5.83
N PHE A 43 12.41 15.51 5.26
CA PHE A 43 12.83 14.39 4.42
C PHE A 43 14.27 14.04 4.75
N GLU A 44 14.57 12.73 4.85
CA GLU A 44 15.96 12.26 4.95
C GLU A 44 16.17 10.91 4.27
N THR A 45 17.39 10.71 3.77
CA THR A 45 17.82 9.39 3.29
C THR A 45 18.24 8.53 4.46
N THR A 46 17.92 7.22 4.38
CA THR A 46 18.32 6.21 5.37
C THR A 46 19.16 5.12 4.70
N SER A 47 19.75 4.23 5.47
CA SER A 47 20.50 3.09 4.92
C SER A 47 19.69 2.17 4.01
N THR A 48 18.35 2.21 4.08
CA THR A 48 17.45 1.32 3.34
C THR A 48 16.43 2.06 2.47
N GLY A 49 16.51 3.39 2.39
CA GLY A 49 15.56 4.17 1.59
C GLY A 49 15.50 5.63 2.02
N ALA A 50 14.30 6.14 2.23
CA ALA A 50 14.05 7.52 2.69
C ALA A 50 12.90 7.56 3.66
N SER A 51 12.87 8.58 4.53
CA SER A 51 11.75 8.89 5.39
C SER A 51 11.21 10.30 5.11
N ILE A 52 9.90 10.44 5.24
CA ILE A 52 9.19 11.73 5.28
C ILE A 52 8.52 11.80 6.64
N THR A 53 8.81 12.87 7.38
CA THR A 53 8.27 13.07 8.74
C THR A 53 7.54 14.39 8.81
N ASN A 54 6.35 14.34 9.40
CA ASN A 54 5.50 15.49 9.65
C ASN A 54 5.02 15.43 11.12
N THR A 55 4.81 16.56 11.75
CA THR A 55 4.36 16.69 13.14
C THR A 55 2.95 17.27 13.26
N SER A 56 2.26 17.42 12.13
CA SER A 56 0.87 17.90 12.05
C SER A 56 -0.07 16.77 11.60
N THR A 57 -1.36 17.07 11.48
CA THR A 57 -2.38 16.18 10.89
C THR A 57 -2.54 16.36 9.38
N ASP A 58 -1.72 17.23 8.77
CA ASP A 58 -1.72 17.47 7.32
C ASP A 58 -1.03 16.35 6.55
N ASP A 59 -1.17 16.35 5.23
CA ASP A 59 -0.55 15.37 4.35
C ASP A 59 0.99 15.43 4.44
N ALA A 60 1.62 14.35 4.85
CA ALA A 60 3.08 14.22 4.82
C ALA A 60 3.62 14.07 3.39
N LEU A 61 2.83 13.49 2.50
CA LEU A 61 3.13 13.35 1.08
C LEU A 61 1.87 13.61 0.26
N LEU A 62 1.86 14.67 -0.53
CA LEU A 62 0.83 14.99 -1.52
C LEU A 62 1.39 14.75 -2.92
N VAL A 63 0.74 13.87 -3.69
CA VAL A 63 1.09 13.60 -5.10
C VAL A 63 -0.03 14.12 -5.98
N THR A 64 0.23 15.17 -6.75
CA THR A 64 -0.77 15.89 -7.54
C THR A 64 -0.40 15.91 -9.02
N THR A 65 -1.37 15.72 -9.88
CA THR A 65 -1.27 16.06 -11.32
C THR A 65 -2.30 17.14 -11.67
N THR A 66 -1.97 17.99 -12.64
CA THR A 66 -2.87 19.00 -13.20
C THR A 66 -3.29 18.69 -14.64
N GLU A 67 -3.07 17.44 -15.07
CA GLU A 67 -3.41 16.98 -16.42
C GLU A 67 -4.92 16.68 -16.50
N ASP A 68 -5.59 17.14 -17.58
CA ASP A 68 -7.06 17.14 -17.73
C ASP A 68 -7.59 15.97 -18.58
N SER A 69 -6.73 15.07 -19.07
CA SER A 69 -7.17 13.93 -19.90
C SER A 69 -7.89 12.85 -19.07
N SER A 70 -8.49 11.89 -19.77
CA SER A 70 -9.11 10.72 -19.15
C SER A 70 -8.09 9.64 -18.73
N SER A 71 -6.80 9.88 -18.93
CA SER A 71 -5.72 8.97 -18.51
C SER A 71 -5.53 8.96 -17.00
N ALA A 72 -5.04 7.85 -16.46
CA ALA A 72 -4.82 7.73 -15.03
C ALA A 72 -3.67 8.65 -14.56
N GLY A 73 -3.89 9.36 -13.47
CA GLY A 73 -2.90 10.16 -12.78
C GLY A 73 -3.46 10.79 -11.50
N PRO A 74 -2.63 11.08 -10.48
CA PRO A 74 -1.21 10.70 -10.37
C PRO A 74 -1.02 9.18 -10.17
N VAL A 75 0.14 8.66 -10.56
CA VAL A 75 0.47 7.24 -10.46
C VAL A 75 1.60 7.02 -9.45
N ILE A 76 1.41 6.10 -8.51
CA ILE A 76 2.44 5.59 -7.62
C ILE A 76 2.73 4.13 -8.01
N SER A 77 3.95 3.84 -8.46
CA SER A 77 4.37 2.50 -8.84
C SER A 77 5.21 1.84 -7.76
N LEU A 78 4.72 0.72 -7.21
CA LEU A 78 5.49 -0.16 -6.35
C LEU A 78 6.02 -1.31 -7.21
N LYS A 79 7.32 -1.32 -7.51
CA LYS A 79 7.92 -2.31 -8.41
C LYS A 79 9.00 -3.12 -7.69
N ARG A 80 8.85 -4.44 -7.68
CA ARG A 80 9.92 -5.38 -7.36
C ARG A 80 10.61 -5.80 -8.66
N ASN A 81 11.89 -5.47 -8.80
CA ASN A 81 12.69 -5.90 -9.96
C ASN A 81 13.44 -7.19 -9.59
N SER A 82 12.76 -8.33 -9.73
CA SER A 82 13.35 -9.66 -9.49
C SER A 82 13.92 -10.23 -10.77
N SER A 83 15.07 -10.87 -10.69
CA SER A 83 15.64 -11.66 -11.79
C SER A 83 15.06 -13.09 -11.87
N SER A 84 14.28 -13.48 -10.87
CA SER A 84 13.63 -14.79 -10.78
C SER A 84 12.23 -14.61 -10.16
N PRO A 85 11.28 -14.04 -10.91
CA PRO A 85 9.89 -13.92 -10.43
C PRO A 85 9.26 -15.30 -10.33
N ALA A 86 8.43 -15.51 -9.31
CA ALA A 86 7.74 -16.77 -9.07
C ALA A 86 6.32 -16.52 -8.53
N ASP A 87 5.47 -17.53 -8.64
CA ASP A 87 4.14 -17.56 -8.03
C ASP A 87 4.22 -17.28 -6.54
N ALA A 88 3.23 -16.56 -6.04
CA ALA A 88 3.14 -16.09 -4.67
C ALA A 88 4.18 -15.04 -4.22
N ASP A 89 5.05 -14.54 -5.10
CA ASP A 89 5.96 -13.44 -4.82
C ASP A 89 5.22 -12.14 -4.49
N TYR A 90 5.61 -11.47 -3.40
CA TYR A 90 5.12 -10.12 -3.10
C TYR A 90 5.79 -9.10 -4.02
N ILE A 91 4.99 -8.25 -4.67
CA ILE A 91 5.46 -7.17 -5.54
C ILE A 91 5.70 -5.89 -4.74
N GLY A 92 4.76 -5.56 -3.86
CA GLY A 92 4.82 -4.37 -3.02
C GLY A 92 3.78 -4.40 -1.90
N GLN A 93 3.96 -3.54 -0.89
CA GLN A 93 3.06 -3.44 0.25
C GLN A 93 2.88 -1.99 0.70
N ILE A 94 1.65 -1.66 1.09
CA ILE A 94 1.32 -0.47 1.88
C ILE A 94 0.96 -0.95 3.28
N LYS A 95 1.65 -0.43 4.31
CA LYS A 95 1.46 -0.83 5.71
C LYS A 95 0.90 0.33 6.51
N PHE A 96 -0.11 0.04 7.32
CA PHE A 96 -0.69 0.95 8.30
C PHE A 96 -0.20 0.52 9.68
N LYS A 97 0.71 1.31 10.24
CA LYS A 97 1.39 1.03 11.49
C LYS A 97 0.92 1.98 12.58
N GLY A 98 0.99 1.52 13.80
CA GLY A 98 0.75 2.30 15.01
C GLY A 98 1.42 1.63 16.18
N GLU A 99 1.42 2.28 17.34
CA GLU A 99 1.91 1.71 18.59
C GLU A 99 0.77 1.06 19.36
N ASN A 100 1.07 0.01 20.13
CA ASN A 100 0.16 -0.57 21.10
C ASN A 100 0.33 0.14 22.46
N ASP A 101 -0.40 -0.29 23.47
CA ASP A 101 -0.36 0.26 24.85
C ASP A 101 0.95 -0.04 25.61
N ASN A 102 1.89 -0.75 24.98
CA ASN A 102 3.24 -1.02 25.47
C ASN A 102 4.32 -0.32 24.63
N ASP A 103 3.96 0.71 23.87
CA ASP A 103 4.86 1.47 22.98
C ASP A 103 5.59 0.60 21.93
N GLN A 104 4.97 -0.50 21.51
CA GLN A 104 5.52 -1.40 20.49
C GLN A 104 4.89 -1.11 19.12
N GLU A 105 5.72 -0.93 18.08
CA GLU A 105 5.24 -0.76 16.71
C GLU A 105 4.52 -2.02 16.20
N VAL A 106 3.30 -1.87 15.74
CA VAL A 106 2.44 -2.93 15.22
C VAL A 106 1.93 -2.58 13.82
N ASN A 107 1.95 -3.54 12.89
CA ASN A 107 1.24 -3.42 11.62
C ASN A 107 -0.22 -3.78 11.81
N TYR A 108 -1.11 -2.80 12.00
CA TYR A 108 -2.54 -3.04 12.20
C TYR A 108 -3.26 -3.49 10.93
N ALA A 109 -2.85 -2.94 9.77
CA ALA A 109 -3.37 -3.34 8.48
C ALA A 109 -2.29 -3.27 7.38
N LYS A 110 -2.47 -4.03 6.31
CA LYS A 110 -1.66 -3.90 5.10
C LYS A 110 -2.44 -4.28 3.84
N ILE A 111 -2.06 -3.64 2.74
CA ILE A 111 -2.47 -3.98 1.38
C ILE A 111 -1.24 -4.50 0.66
N SER A 112 -1.34 -5.65 0.00
CA SER A 112 -0.20 -6.29 -0.66
C SER A 112 -0.55 -6.71 -2.08
N GLY A 113 0.26 -6.30 -3.05
CA GLY A 113 0.23 -6.85 -4.40
C GLY A 113 1.11 -8.09 -4.49
N LYS A 114 0.61 -9.15 -5.14
CA LYS A 114 1.34 -10.41 -5.34
C LYS A 114 1.16 -10.94 -6.75
N ILE A 115 2.12 -11.72 -7.21
CA ILE A 115 2.00 -12.58 -8.37
C ILE A 115 1.15 -13.80 -7.98
N LEU A 116 0.14 -14.14 -8.78
CA LEU A 116 -0.60 -15.39 -8.65
C LEU A 116 -0.03 -16.45 -9.60
N ASP A 117 0.21 -16.05 -10.86
CA ASP A 117 0.89 -16.85 -11.89
C ASP A 117 1.94 -15.94 -12.55
N ALA A 118 3.19 -16.39 -12.60
CA ALA A 118 4.31 -15.68 -13.21
C ALA A 118 4.61 -16.11 -14.65
N SER A 119 3.83 -17.05 -15.21
CA SER A 119 4.08 -17.63 -16.54
C SER A 119 3.83 -16.61 -17.64
N ASP A 120 4.81 -16.43 -18.56
CA ASP A 120 4.71 -15.51 -19.68
C ASP A 120 3.49 -15.81 -20.57
N GLY A 121 2.64 -14.81 -20.77
CA GLY A 121 1.40 -14.88 -21.55
C GLY A 121 0.16 -15.38 -20.78
N SER A 122 0.29 -15.71 -19.50
CA SER A 122 -0.82 -16.11 -18.62
C SER A 122 -0.68 -15.53 -17.21
N GLU A 123 -0.06 -14.36 -17.10
CA GLU A 123 0.21 -13.73 -15.82
C GLU A 123 -1.07 -13.37 -15.08
N ASP A 124 -1.15 -13.74 -13.82
CA ASP A 124 -2.25 -13.41 -12.91
C ASP A 124 -1.77 -12.68 -11.66
N GLY A 125 -2.62 -11.82 -11.12
CA GLY A 125 -2.35 -11.00 -9.95
C GLY A 125 -3.29 -11.24 -8.77
N ILE A 126 -2.79 -10.88 -7.58
CA ILE A 126 -3.59 -10.86 -6.34
C ILE A 126 -3.38 -9.51 -5.64
N LEU A 127 -4.46 -8.94 -5.10
CA LEU A 127 -4.42 -7.89 -4.10
C LEU A 127 -4.96 -8.45 -2.78
N GLU A 128 -4.13 -8.48 -1.74
CA GLU A 128 -4.48 -9.00 -0.41
C GLU A 128 -4.67 -7.87 0.60
N PHE A 129 -5.70 -8.02 1.44
CA PHE A 129 -5.97 -7.20 2.61
C PHE A 129 -5.75 -8.03 3.87
N ALA A 130 -4.82 -7.60 4.71
CA ALA A 130 -4.54 -8.27 5.98
C ALA A 130 -4.71 -7.30 7.14
N PHE A 131 -5.26 -7.81 8.24
CA PHE A 131 -5.52 -7.07 9.46
C PHE A 131 -4.98 -7.80 10.68
N MET A 132 -4.64 -7.04 11.71
CA MET A 132 -4.33 -7.61 13.02
C MET A 132 -5.61 -8.17 13.65
N LYS A 133 -5.57 -9.42 14.10
CA LYS A 133 -6.65 -10.12 14.79
C LYS A 133 -6.06 -10.91 15.96
N ASN A 134 -6.42 -10.54 17.19
CA ASN A 134 -5.92 -11.19 18.41
C ASN A 134 -4.39 -11.35 18.46
N GLY A 135 -3.64 -10.26 18.18
CA GLY A 135 -2.18 -10.25 18.21
C GLY A 135 -1.47 -10.92 17.02
N SER A 136 -2.23 -11.40 16.03
CA SER A 136 -1.68 -12.03 14.82
C SER A 136 -2.19 -11.36 13.56
N GLN A 137 -1.32 -11.21 12.56
CA GLN A 137 -1.72 -10.65 11.27
C GLN A 137 -2.35 -11.75 10.39
N ASN A 138 -3.58 -11.52 9.95
CA ASN A 138 -4.36 -12.45 9.15
C ASN A 138 -4.79 -11.81 7.83
N ILE A 139 -4.73 -12.57 6.73
CA ILE A 139 -5.32 -12.15 5.46
C ILE A 139 -6.82 -12.35 5.57
N SER A 140 -7.56 -11.23 5.57
CA SER A 140 -9.03 -11.24 5.70
C SER A 140 -9.74 -11.24 4.35
N GLY A 141 -9.12 -10.70 3.30
CA GLY A 141 -9.71 -10.67 1.98
C GLY A 141 -8.67 -10.68 0.86
N ARG A 142 -9.07 -11.17 -0.31
CA ARG A 142 -8.29 -11.17 -1.54
C ARG A 142 -9.17 -10.81 -2.72
N PHE A 143 -8.66 -9.95 -3.60
CA PHE A 143 -9.08 -9.86 -4.99
C PHE A 143 -8.08 -10.62 -5.85
N ARG A 144 -8.58 -11.58 -6.61
CA ARG A 144 -7.81 -12.34 -7.58
C ARG A 144 -8.36 -12.04 -8.98
N SER A 145 -7.69 -12.50 -10.02
CA SER A 145 -8.17 -12.40 -11.40
C SER A 145 -9.57 -13.00 -11.61
N ASP A 146 -9.93 -14.03 -10.83
CA ASP A 146 -11.14 -14.83 -10.98
C ASP A 146 -12.15 -14.72 -9.81
N SER A 147 -11.79 -14.11 -8.68
CA SER A 147 -12.63 -14.18 -7.48
C SER A 147 -12.34 -13.11 -6.42
N LEU A 148 -13.35 -12.79 -5.62
CA LEU A 148 -13.20 -12.15 -4.31
C LEU A 148 -13.36 -13.20 -3.23
N GLN A 149 -12.36 -13.32 -2.36
CA GLN A 149 -12.35 -14.28 -1.26
C GLN A 149 -12.32 -13.59 0.09
N LEU A 150 -13.18 -14.01 1.02
CA LEU A 150 -13.10 -13.69 2.45
C LEU A 150 -12.50 -14.90 3.16
N LEU A 151 -11.50 -14.68 4.00
CA LEU A 151 -10.64 -15.73 4.56
C LEU A 151 -10.53 -15.57 6.09
N ASN A 152 -10.10 -16.64 6.76
CA ASN A 152 -9.78 -16.64 8.18
C ASN A 152 -10.95 -16.14 9.06
N ASP A 153 -12.14 -16.71 8.88
CA ASP A 153 -13.38 -16.39 9.59
C ASP A 153 -13.81 -14.92 9.42
N THR A 154 -13.50 -14.32 8.26
CA THR A 154 -14.00 -13.00 7.91
C THR A 154 -15.39 -13.14 7.30
N SER A 155 -16.38 -12.52 7.91
CA SER A 155 -17.76 -12.53 7.43
C SER A 155 -18.03 -11.36 6.48
N LEU A 156 -18.91 -11.58 5.49
CA LEU A 156 -19.52 -10.51 4.71
C LEU A 156 -20.76 -10.01 5.47
N ARG A 157 -20.78 -8.73 5.88
CA ARG A 157 -21.94 -8.07 6.43
C ARG A 157 -22.44 -7.00 5.47
N VAL A 158 -23.63 -7.21 4.94
CA VAL A 158 -24.30 -6.27 4.03
C VAL A 158 -25.45 -5.61 4.77
N THR A 159 -25.51 -4.29 4.83
CA THR A 159 -26.59 -3.52 5.46
C THR A 159 -27.65 -3.04 4.47
N GLY A 160 -27.38 -3.17 3.17
CA GLY A 160 -28.32 -2.92 2.06
C GLY A 160 -28.76 -4.23 1.41
N HIS A 161 -29.02 -4.18 0.12
CA HIS A 161 -29.34 -5.36 -0.68
C HIS A 161 -28.09 -5.85 -1.46
N VAL A 162 -28.14 -7.11 -1.91
CA VAL A 162 -27.16 -7.71 -2.81
C VAL A 162 -27.83 -7.94 -4.15
N GLU A 163 -27.27 -7.40 -5.22
CA GLU A 163 -27.71 -7.67 -6.59
C GLU A 163 -26.88 -8.80 -7.19
N LEU A 164 -27.55 -9.83 -7.67
CA LEU A 164 -26.91 -10.97 -8.34
C LEU A 164 -27.23 -10.89 -9.82
N GLY A 165 -26.20 -10.97 -10.65
CA GLY A 165 -26.38 -11.06 -12.11
C GLY A 165 -27.10 -12.37 -12.49
N VAL A 166 -27.99 -12.28 -13.48
CA VAL A 166 -28.71 -13.44 -13.99
C VAL A 166 -27.79 -14.29 -14.87
N LEU A 167 -27.77 -15.59 -14.62
CA LEU A 167 -27.02 -16.55 -15.43
C LEU A 167 -27.88 -17.13 -16.55
N SER A 168 -27.28 -17.36 -17.71
CA SER A 168 -27.95 -18.00 -18.86
C SER A 168 -28.11 -19.53 -18.72
N GLY A 169 -27.55 -20.10 -17.66
CA GLY A 169 -27.61 -21.54 -17.36
C GLY A 169 -27.19 -21.84 -15.92
N ASP A 170 -27.27 -23.08 -15.52
CA ASP A 170 -26.84 -23.51 -14.18
C ASP A 170 -25.32 -23.38 -14.06
N PRO A 171 -24.81 -22.83 -12.94
CA PRO A 171 -23.39 -22.80 -12.70
C PRO A 171 -22.84 -24.22 -12.52
N SER A 172 -21.58 -24.43 -12.88
CA SER A 172 -20.90 -25.68 -12.60
C SER A 172 -20.87 -25.94 -11.08
N THR A 173 -21.19 -27.17 -10.67
CA THR A 173 -21.13 -27.55 -9.25
C THR A 173 -19.70 -27.61 -8.76
N SER A 174 -19.44 -26.97 -7.62
CA SER A 174 -18.18 -27.08 -6.90
C SER A 174 -18.40 -27.92 -5.64
N SER A 175 -17.57 -28.92 -5.42
CA SER A 175 -17.66 -29.76 -4.22
C SER A 175 -17.41 -28.95 -2.95
N ASN A 176 -18.19 -29.18 -1.91
CA ASN A 176 -18.08 -28.54 -0.60
C ASN A 176 -18.37 -27.03 -0.56
N LEU A 177 -19.09 -26.48 -1.55
CA LEU A 177 -19.53 -25.10 -1.57
C LEU A 177 -21.04 -25.00 -1.74
N ALA A 178 -21.68 -24.12 -0.97
CA ALA A 178 -23.03 -23.66 -1.25
C ALA A 178 -22.97 -22.54 -2.29
N GLN A 179 -23.87 -22.59 -3.27
CA GLN A 179 -23.97 -21.59 -4.33
C GLN A 179 -25.29 -20.83 -4.20
N ILE A 180 -25.25 -19.51 -4.33
CA ILE A 180 -26.41 -18.62 -4.45
C ILE A 180 -26.28 -17.91 -5.79
N TYR A 181 -27.29 -18.04 -6.66
CA TYR A 181 -27.29 -17.40 -7.97
C TYR A 181 -28.70 -17.08 -8.42
N ALA A 182 -28.84 -16.07 -9.30
CA ALA A 182 -30.07 -15.79 -9.98
C ALA A 182 -30.04 -16.44 -11.39
N LYS A 183 -31.11 -17.10 -11.78
CA LYS A 183 -31.27 -17.73 -13.10
C LYS A 183 -32.50 -17.16 -13.77
N ASP A 184 -32.40 -16.86 -15.06
CA ASP A 184 -33.54 -16.52 -15.91
C ASP A 184 -34.18 -17.81 -16.42
N ASP A 185 -35.42 -18.06 -16.05
CA ASP A 185 -36.23 -19.19 -16.51
C ASP A 185 -37.22 -18.78 -17.63
N SER A 186 -36.87 -17.76 -18.41
CA SER A 186 -37.63 -17.21 -19.53
C SER A 186 -38.78 -16.23 -19.24
N SER A 187 -39.11 -15.96 -17.96
CA SER A 187 -40.17 -15.03 -17.61
C SER A 187 -39.88 -14.15 -16.36
N SER A 188 -39.02 -14.57 -15.46
CA SER A 188 -38.57 -13.82 -14.28
C SER A 188 -37.24 -14.38 -13.73
N ALA A 189 -36.42 -13.54 -13.07
CA ALA A 189 -35.25 -14.00 -12.34
C ALA A 189 -35.69 -14.56 -10.99
N GLU A 190 -35.31 -15.80 -10.69
CA GLU A 190 -35.55 -16.46 -9.40
C GLU A 190 -34.24 -16.66 -8.65
N VAL A 191 -34.30 -16.64 -7.32
CA VAL A 191 -33.15 -16.81 -6.42
C VAL A 191 -33.20 -18.14 -5.71
#